data_608737b04be312bdf435732fb9025589
#
_entry.id   608737b04be312bdf435732fb9025589
#
_cell.length_a   1.000
_cell.length_b   1.000
_cell.length_c   1.000
_cell.angle_alpha   90.00
_cell.angle_beta   90.00
_cell.angle_gamma   90.00
#
_symmetry.space_group_name_H-M   'P 1'
#
loop_
_entity.id
_entity.type
_entity.pdbx_description
1 polymer ?
#
loop_
_entity_poly.entity_id
_entity_poly.type
_entity_poly.pdbx_seq_one_letter_code
_entity_poly.pdbx_strand_id
1 'polypeptide(L)'
;MLPDDSAAIIGSPGRLFRINIIATVLDLVAEAWKSVRKRSDIDNSSNEDTIAGALYQELWEEWKKRGMDGPPRIENEVASRSSSSRLLPEGFIDFRFVYHWGEQDFFGMECKKVSSTGRTGKYLAEEYVNEGVMRFVTGKYCSGHDVAAMLGFVVDSNIAGSVGLVQSVLFNKQYVAKQSGQWNISKLFGNHSNLYETTHQQYGQAFHMTILHLFQEL
;
A
#
# COMPACT_ATOMS: atom_id res chain seq x y z
N MET A 1 -6.50 -11.86 -31.15
CA MET A 1 -5.54 -12.74 -30.43
C MET A 1 -5.54 -12.23 -29.01
N LEU A 2 -6.23 -12.91 -28.09
CA LEU A 2 -6.23 -12.51 -26.66
C LEU A 2 -4.82 -12.75 -26.13
N PRO A 3 -4.26 -11.85 -25.32
CA PRO A 3 -2.96 -12.08 -24.70
C PRO A 3 -3.01 -13.35 -23.86
N ASP A 4 -1.94 -14.10 -23.94
CA ASP A 4 -1.69 -15.34 -23.22
C ASP A 4 -2.03 -15.18 -21.73
N ASP A 5 -2.95 -16.00 -21.24
CA ASP A 5 -3.50 -15.98 -19.88
C ASP A 5 -2.53 -16.55 -18.83
N SER A 6 -1.24 -16.66 -19.15
CA SER A 6 -0.17 -17.07 -18.25
C SER A 6 0.25 -15.92 -17.31
N ALA A 7 -0.72 -15.16 -16.77
CA ALA A 7 -0.41 -14.18 -15.74
C ALA A 7 0.14 -14.92 -14.51
N ALA A 8 1.38 -14.62 -14.15
CA ALA A 8 1.95 -15.12 -12.92
C ALA A 8 1.05 -14.72 -11.74
N ILE A 9 0.87 -15.63 -10.80
CA ILE A 9 -0.01 -15.47 -9.67
C ILE A 9 0.87 -15.24 -8.43
N ILE A 10 0.58 -14.19 -7.68
CA ILE A 10 1.22 -13.93 -6.38
C ILE A 10 0.29 -14.49 -5.29
N GLY A 11 0.83 -15.33 -4.40
CA GLY A 11 0.12 -15.80 -3.20
C GLY A 11 -0.47 -17.20 -3.30
N SER A 12 -1.23 -17.56 -2.27
CA SER A 12 -1.82 -18.90 -2.09
C SER A 12 -3.18 -19.04 -2.80
N PRO A 13 -3.67 -20.29 -3.00
CA PRO A 13 -4.83 -20.59 -3.83
C PRO A 13 -6.17 -19.97 -3.44
N GLY A 14 -6.25 -19.18 -2.39
CA GLY A 14 -7.51 -18.68 -1.87
C GLY A 14 -8.01 -17.36 -2.47
N ARG A 15 -7.11 -16.40 -2.75
CA ARG A 15 -7.46 -15.06 -3.25
C ARG A 15 -6.31 -14.48 -4.05
N LEU A 16 -6.28 -14.79 -5.32
CA LEU A 16 -5.17 -14.48 -6.20
C LEU A 16 -5.41 -13.17 -6.92
N PHE A 17 -4.57 -12.18 -6.66
CA PHE A 17 -4.50 -10.98 -7.49
C PHE A 17 -3.61 -11.25 -8.69
N ARG A 18 -4.09 -10.89 -9.85
CA ARG A 18 -3.26 -10.96 -11.06
C ARG A 18 -2.19 -9.87 -11.00
N ILE A 19 -0.95 -10.22 -11.30
CA ILE A 19 0.18 -9.27 -11.31
C ILE A 19 -0.12 -8.04 -12.17
N ASN A 20 -0.75 -8.23 -13.33
CA ASN A 20 -1.10 -7.14 -14.23
C ASN A 20 -2.05 -6.11 -13.61
N ILE A 21 -2.95 -6.53 -12.71
CA ILE A 21 -3.88 -5.64 -12.01
C ILE A 21 -3.12 -4.79 -10.99
N ILE A 22 -2.26 -5.42 -10.18
CA ILE A 22 -1.42 -4.72 -9.20
C ILE A 22 -0.50 -3.73 -9.93
N ALA A 23 0.13 -4.14 -11.04
CA ALA A 23 0.94 -3.26 -11.86
C ALA A 23 0.13 -2.04 -12.34
N THR A 24 -1.09 -2.25 -12.83
CA THR A 24 -1.98 -1.17 -13.27
C THR A 24 -2.28 -0.18 -12.13
N VAL A 25 -2.52 -0.67 -10.92
CA VAL A 25 -2.75 0.20 -9.76
C VAL A 25 -1.50 0.98 -9.38
N LEU A 26 -0.35 0.32 -9.34
CA LEU A 26 0.92 0.98 -9.02
C LEU A 26 1.25 2.06 -10.05
N ASP A 27 1.05 1.79 -11.34
CA ASP A 27 1.20 2.77 -12.42
C ASP A 27 0.21 3.94 -12.28
N LEU A 28 -1.05 3.65 -11.93
CA LEU A 28 -2.06 4.67 -11.69
C LEU A 28 -1.67 5.59 -10.53
N VAL A 29 -1.21 5.00 -9.42
CA VAL A 29 -0.72 5.75 -8.26
C VAL A 29 0.50 6.60 -8.62
N ALA A 30 1.46 6.04 -9.34
CA ALA A 30 2.67 6.77 -9.74
C ALA A 30 2.37 7.96 -10.67
N GLU A 31 1.42 7.83 -11.60
CA GLU A 31 1.01 8.94 -12.48
C GLU A 31 0.20 9.99 -11.71
N ALA A 32 -0.78 9.58 -10.91
CA ALA A 32 -1.55 10.50 -10.08
C ALA A 32 -0.63 11.29 -9.13
N TRP A 33 0.40 10.64 -8.58
CA TRP A 33 1.37 11.30 -7.72
C TRP A 33 2.12 12.45 -8.38
N LYS A 34 2.41 12.35 -9.67
CA LYS A 34 3.03 13.46 -10.43
C LYS A 34 2.16 14.71 -10.45
N SER A 35 0.84 14.55 -10.37
CA SER A 35 -0.12 15.65 -10.29
C SER A 35 -0.21 16.19 -8.86
N VAL A 36 -0.22 15.33 -7.83
CA VAL A 36 -0.18 15.74 -6.41
C VAL A 36 1.02 16.64 -6.15
N ARG A 37 2.21 16.29 -6.63
CA ARG A 37 3.45 17.09 -6.47
C ARG A 37 3.38 18.49 -7.09
N LYS A 38 2.47 18.75 -8.01
CA LYS A 38 2.28 20.05 -8.68
C LYS A 38 1.25 20.92 -7.98
N ARG A 39 0.55 20.40 -7.00
CA ARG A 39 -0.49 21.13 -6.26
C ARG A 39 0.14 22.14 -5.33
N SER A 40 -0.38 23.37 -5.35
CA SER A 40 0.09 24.45 -4.48
C SER A 40 -0.51 24.38 -3.06
N ASP A 41 -1.53 23.55 -2.85
CA ASP A 41 -2.19 23.32 -1.57
C ASP A 41 -1.64 22.11 -0.80
N ILE A 42 -0.64 21.44 -1.36
CA ILE A 42 0.04 20.28 -0.75
C ILE A 42 1.53 20.57 -0.59
N ASP A 43 2.04 20.40 0.60
CA ASP A 43 3.45 20.58 0.95
C ASP A 43 3.89 19.62 2.07
N ASN A 44 5.16 19.72 2.48
CA ASN A 44 5.76 18.87 3.51
C ASN A 44 5.11 19.03 4.90
N SER A 45 4.40 20.14 5.15
CA SER A 45 3.68 20.40 6.40
C SER A 45 2.25 19.83 6.39
N SER A 46 1.72 19.49 5.21
CA SER A 46 0.39 18.90 5.05
C SER A 46 0.27 17.62 5.88
N ASN A 47 -0.86 17.42 6.54
CA ASN A 47 -1.11 16.18 7.26
C ASN A 47 -1.35 15.00 6.30
N GLU A 48 -1.27 13.79 6.80
CA GLU A 48 -1.38 12.55 6.03
C GLU A 48 -2.71 12.45 5.29
N ASP A 49 -3.83 12.74 5.97
CA ASP A 49 -5.17 12.65 5.39
C ASP A 49 -5.35 13.66 4.25
N THR A 50 -4.78 14.87 4.38
CA THR A 50 -4.82 15.88 3.31
C THR A 50 -4.06 15.40 2.06
N ILE A 51 -2.88 14.79 2.25
CA ILE A 51 -2.09 14.24 1.14
C ILE A 51 -2.81 13.06 0.49
N ALA A 52 -3.36 12.14 1.31
CA ALA A 52 -4.14 11.00 0.80
C ALA A 52 -5.40 11.45 0.07
N GLY A 53 -6.11 12.45 0.59
CA GLY A 53 -7.28 13.05 -0.07
C GLY A 53 -6.95 13.70 -1.42
N ALA A 54 -5.82 14.41 -1.51
CA ALA A 54 -5.33 14.96 -2.77
C ALA A 54 -4.99 13.83 -3.77
N LEU A 55 -4.30 12.79 -3.31
CA LEU A 55 -4.00 11.62 -4.15
C LEU A 55 -5.28 10.95 -4.64
N TYR A 56 -6.30 10.81 -3.82
CA TYR A 56 -7.59 10.24 -4.22
C TYR A 56 -8.22 11.01 -5.39
N GLN A 57 -8.21 12.35 -5.32
CA GLN A 57 -8.71 13.20 -6.41
C GLN A 57 -7.92 12.97 -7.70
N GLU A 58 -6.59 12.98 -7.63
CA GLU A 58 -5.73 12.79 -8.80
C GLU A 58 -5.82 11.36 -9.38
N LEU A 59 -6.04 10.35 -8.52
CA LEU A 59 -6.32 8.98 -8.97
C LEU A 59 -7.58 8.90 -9.82
N TRP A 60 -8.67 9.58 -9.42
CA TRP A 60 -9.89 9.65 -10.19
C TRP A 60 -9.73 10.35 -11.53
N GLU A 61 -8.99 11.46 -11.57
CA GLU A 61 -8.72 12.19 -12.81
C GLU A 61 -7.85 11.34 -13.76
N GLU A 62 -6.81 10.69 -13.25
CA GLU A 62 -5.97 9.83 -14.08
C GLU A 62 -6.73 8.58 -14.56
N TRP A 63 -7.60 8.01 -13.73
CA TRP A 63 -8.46 6.89 -14.09
C TRP A 63 -9.42 7.25 -15.25
N LYS A 64 -10.10 8.39 -15.16
CA LYS A 64 -10.94 8.91 -16.24
C LYS A 64 -10.17 9.17 -17.53
N LYS A 65 -9.00 9.82 -17.40
CA LYS A 65 -8.13 10.13 -18.54
C LYS A 65 -7.69 8.88 -19.31
N ARG A 66 -7.51 7.76 -18.62
CA ARG A 66 -7.21 6.47 -19.26
C ARG A 66 -8.43 5.80 -19.90
N GLY A 67 -9.61 6.40 -19.82
CA GLY A 67 -10.87 5.82 -20.33
C GLY A 67 -11.24 4.51 -19.65
N MET A 68 -10.89 4.37 -18.37
CA MET A 68 -11.18 3.16 -17.61
C MET A 68 -12.62 3.21 -17.09
N ASP A 69 -13.55 2.60 -17.82
CA ASP A 69 -14.97 2.50 -17.42
C ASP A 69 -15.27 1.28 -16.54
N GLY A 70 -14.24 0.48 -16.26
CA GLY A 70 -14.33 -0.78 -15.51
C GLY A 70 -13.43 -0.83 -14.26
N PRO A 71 -13.25 -2.00 -13.67
CA PRO A 71 -12.35 -2.17 -12.53
C PRO A 71 -10.90 -1.73 -12.84
N PRO A 72 -10.16 -1.25 -11.82
CA PRO A 72 -10.55 -1.23 -10.42
C PRO A 72 -11.42 -0.02 -10.06
N ARG A 73 -12.47 -0.22 -9.24
CA ARG A 73 -13.15 0.88 -8.56
C ARG A 73 -12.28 1.35 -7.42
N ILE A 74 -12.04 2.66 -7.34
CA ILE A 74 -11.21 3.28 -6.31
C ILE A 74 -12.11 3.75 -5.17
N GLU A 75 -11.82 3.29 -3.96
CA GLU A 75 -12.51 3.71 -2.74
C GLU A 75 -11.47 4.23 -1.75
N ASN A 76 -11.80 5.27 -0.98
CA ASN A 76 -10.96 5.81 0.08
C ASN A 76 -11.64 5.75 1.44
N GLU A 77 -10.84 5.74 2.51
CA GLU A 77 -11.29 5.70 3.91
C GLU A 77 -12.31 4.58 4.18
N VAL A 78 -12.02 3.39 3.69
CA VAL A 78 -12.95 2.27 3.79
C VAL A 78 -12.85 1.60 5.15
N ALA A 79 -13.98 1.50 5.83
CA ALA A 79 -14.10 0.83 7.12
C ALA A 79 -13.67 -0.64 7.04
N SER A 80 -12.68 -1.02 7.84
CA SER A 80 -12.24 -2.41 7.96
C SER A 80 -12.96 -3.11 9.10
N ARG A 81 -13.41 -4.35 8.85
CA ARG A 81 -14.05 -5.22 9.85
C ARG A 81 -13.44 -6.60 9.77
N SER A 82 -12.90 -7.09 10.87
CA SER A 82 -12.35 -8.45 10.94
C SER A 82 -13.39 -9.53 11.17
N SER A 83 -14.58 -9.17 11.69
CA SER A 83 -15.67 -10.11 11.89
C SER A 83 -17.03 -9.43 11.76
N SER A 84 -18.03 -10.19 11.31
CA SER A 84 -19.43 -9.74 11.17
C SER A 84 -20.12 -9.37 12.49
N SER A 85 -19.52 -9.68 13.63
CA SER A 85 -20.10 -9.49 14.96
C SER A 85 -19.80 -8.12 15.60
N ARG A 86 -18.88 -7.33 15.03
CA ARG A 86 -18.53 -6.02 15.57
C ARG A 86 -19.35 -4.91 14.90
N LEU A 87 -20.03 -4.12 15.72
CA LEU A 87 -20.82 -2.97 15.26
C LEU A 87 -19.95 -1.80 14.78
N LEU A 88 -18.73 -1.65 15.31
CA LEU A 88 -17.81 -0.58 14.96
C LEU A 88 -16.66 -1.11 14.10
N PRO A 89 -16.18 -0.33 13.10
CA PRO A 89 -14.99 -0.68 12.33
C PRO A 89 -13.75 -0.74 13.22
N GLU A 90 -12.81 -1.61 12.88
CA GLU A 90 -11.52 -1.72 13.57
C GLU A 90 -10.55 -0.62 13.15
N GLY A 91 -10.82 0.04 12.04
CA GLY A 91 -10.06 1.14 11.46
C GLY A 91 -10.54 1.43 10.04
N PHE A 92 -9.89 2.37 9.40
CA PHE A 92 -10.15 2.73 8.01
C PHE A 92 -8.86 2.53 7.23
N ILE A 93 -8.95 1.82 6.10
CA ILE A 93 -7.87 1.70 5.13
C ILE A 93 -7.96 2.87 4.15
N ASP A 94 -6.83 3.49 3.81
CA ASP A 94 -6.83 4.71 3.00
C ASP A 94 -7.36 4.47 1.59
N PHE A 95 -6.92 3.40 0.93
CA PHE A 95 -7.40 3.06 -0.41
C PHE A 95 -7.77 1.61 -0.55
N ARG A 96 -8.82 1.37 -1.30
CA ARG A 96 -9.27 0.07 -1.76
C ARG A 96 -9.50 0.10 -3.25
N PHE A 97 -8.80 -0.76 -3.98
CA PHE A 97 -8.95 -0.93 -5.43
C PHE A 97 -9.70 -2.23 -5.68
N VAL A 98 -10.99 -2.13 -5.99
CA VAL A 98 -11.91 -3.27 -6.12
C VAL A 98 -11.94 -3.76 -7.56
N TYR A 99 -11.69 -5.05 -7.80
CA TYR A 99 -11.55 -5.63 -9.14
C TYR A 99 -12.74 -6.42 -9.63
N HIS A 100 -13.53 -6.95 -8.73
CA HIS A 100 -14.74 -7.70 -9.04
C HIS A 100 -15.94 -7.12 -8.30
N TRP A 101 -17.12 -7.47 -8.76
CA TRP A 101 -18.40 -7.05 -8.15
C TRP A 101 -18.60 -7.59 -6.72
N GLY A 102 -17.73 -8.50 -6.26
CA GLY A 102 -17.68 -8.95 -4.87
C GLY A 102 -16.86 -7.98 -4.01
N GLU A 103 -17.42 -7.45 -2.95
CA GLU A 103 -16.75 -6.51 -2.02
C GLU A 103 -15.48 -7.08 -1.35
N GLN A 104 -15.18 -8.36 -1.57
CA GLN A 104 -14.07 -9.06 -0.94
C GLN A 104 -12.81 -9.13 -1.81
N ASP A 105 -12.91 -8.81 -3.11
CA ASP A 105 -11.78 -8.90 -4.04
C ASP A 105 -11.22 -7.49 -4.31
N PHE A 106 -10.30 -7.07 -3.47
CA PHE A 106 -9.68 -5.75 -3.57
C PHE A 106 -8.17 -5.81 -3.24
N PHE A 107 -7.45 -4.83 -3.73
CA PHE A 107 -6.08 -4.53 -3.32
C PHE A 107 -6.11 -3.33 -2.37
N GLY A 108 -5.66 -3.53 -1.14
CA GLY A 108 -5.65 -2.51 -0.11
C GLY A 108 -4.31 -1.80 -0.03
N MET A 109 -4.37 -0.48 0.19
CA MET A 109 -3.17 0.36 0.35
C MET A 109 -3.39 1.32 1.52
N GLU A 110 -2.41 1.37 2.42
CA GLU A 110 -2.35 2.30 3.55
C GLU A 110 -1.25 3.32 3.31
N CYS A 111 -1.51 4.57 3.66
CA CYS A 111 -0.59 5.69 3.49
C CYS A 111 0.05 6.08 4.81
N LYS A 112 1.32 6.47 4.78
CA LYS A 112 2.02 7.04 5.92
C LYS A 112 3.05 8.06 5.48
N LYS A 113 3.17 9.17 6.23
CA LYS A 113 4.30 10.08 6.07
C LYS A 113 5.57 9.41 6.56
N VAL A 114 6.68 9.66 5.86
CA VAL A 114 8.02 9.22 6.25
C VAL A 114 9.04 10.32 6.03
N SER A 115 10.11 10.30 6.81
CA SER A 115 11.23 11.23 6.69
C SER A 115 12.51 10.54 7.15
N SER A 116 13.64 10.97 6.66
CA SER A 116 14.96 10.49 7.09
C SER A 116 15.53 11.28 8.26
N THR A 117 14.91 12.42 8.62
CA THR A 117 15.55 13.44 9.43
C THR A 117 15.29 13.28 10.93
N GLY A 118 16.34 13.00 11.67
CA GLY A 118 16.43 13.12 13.12
C GLY A 118 15.37 12.33 13.90
N ARG A 119 14.86 12.93 14.98
CA ARG A 119 13.86 12.33 15.86
C ARG A 119 12.51 12.16 15.17
N THR A 120 12.14 13.09 14.32
CA THR A 120 10.88 13.05 13.54
C THR A 120 10.90 11.88 12.56
N GLY A 121 12.01 11.68 11.83
CA GLY A 121 12.13 10.56 10.90
C GLY A 121 11.98 9.21 11.59
N LYS A 122 12.62 9.04 12.76
CA LYS A 122 12.44 7.82 13.55
C LYS A 122 10.99 7.61 13.99
N TYR A 123 10.33 8.64 14.49
CA TYR A 123 8.93 8.57 14.90
C TYR A 123 8.02 8.17 13.72
N LEU A 124 8.16 8.82 12.57
CA LEU A 124 7.36 8.52 11.38
C LEU A 124 7.63 7.09 10.85
N ALA A 125 8.87 6.61 10.91
CA ALA A 125 9.18 5.21 10.57
C ALA A 125 8.52 4.22 11.55
N GLU A 126 8.47 4.56 12.84
CA GLU A 126 7.75 3.77 13.85
C GLU A 126 6.24 3.75 13.58
N GLU A 127 5.62 4.89 13.23
CA GLU A 127 4.21 5.00 12.84
C GLU A 127 3.93 4.16 11.56
N TYR A 128 4.79 4.28 10.54
CA TYR A 128 4.69 3.49 9.32
C TYR A 128 4.62 1.99 9.60
N VAL A 129 5.46 1.51 10.51
CA VAL A 129 5.48 0.08 10.87
C VAL A 129 4.33 -0.28 11.81
N ASN A 130 4.11 0.47 12.89
CA ASN A 130 3.14 0.11 13.93
C ASN A 130 1.69 0.32 13.51
N GLU A 131 1.44 1.48 12.88
CA GLU A 131 0.10 1.92 12.48
C GLU A 131 -0.18 1.71 10.98
N GLY A 132 0.78 1.13 10.26
CA GLY A 132 0.63 0.72 8.87
C GLY A 132 0.86 -0.78 8.71
N VAL A 133 2.12 -1.22 8.58
CA VAL A 133 2.48 -2.63 8.32
C VAL A 133 1.79 -3.59 9.29
N MET A 134 1.80 -3.28 10.59
CA MET A 134 1.21 -4.15 11.61
C MET A 134 -0.31 -4.30 11.48
N ARG A 135 -1.02 -3.34 10.89
CA ARG A 135 -2.47 -3.47 10.64
C ARG A 135 -2.77 -4.57 9.62
N PHE A 136 -1.91 -4.75 8.63
CA PHE A 136 -1.98 -5.87 7.69
C PHE A 136 -1.58 -7.19 8.37
N VAL A 137 -0.46 -7.20 9.08
CA VAL A 137 0.06 -8.41 9.74
C VAL A 137 -0.92 -8.95 10.78
N THR A 138 -1.57 -8.09 11.55
CA THR A 138 -2.58 -8.51 12.55
C THR A 138 -3.92 -8.90 11.94
N GLY A 139 -4.11 -8.68 10.64
CA GLY A 139 -5.38 -8.94 9.96
C GLY A 139 -6.45 -7.89 10.22
N LYS A 140 -6.07 -6.73 10.83
CA LYS A 140 -6.97 -5.60 10.97
C LYS A 140 -7.39 -5.06 9.61
N TYR A 141 -6.45 -5.04 8.65
CA TYR A 141 -6.70 -4.71 7.25
C TYR A 141 -6.41 -5.92 6.37
N CYS A 142 -7.13 -6.07 5.28
CA CYS A 142 -6.93 -7.10 4.27
C CYS A 142 -6.82 -8.52 4.87
N SER A 143 -7.66 -8.85 5.87
CA SER A 143 -7.66 -10.18 6.45
C SER A 143 -7.94 -11.25 5.40
N GLY A 144 -7.06 -12.23 5.30
CA GLY A 144 -7.15 -13.30 4.31
C GLY A 144 -6.74 -12.90 2.89
N HIS A 145 -6.08 -11.75 2.69
CA HIS A 145 -5.50 -11.36 1.41
C HIS A 145 -4.02 -11.72 1.35
N ASP A 146 -3.55 -12.05 0.15
CA ASP A 146 -2.16 -12.46 -0.08
C ASP A 146 -1.23 -11.27 -0.31
N VAL A 147 -1.79 -10.13 -0.74
CA VAL A 147 -1.03 -8.93 -1.10
C VAL A 147 -1.75 -7.69 -0.59
N ALA A 148 -0.96 -6.75 -0.09
CA ALA A 148 -1.39 -5.40 0.27
C ALA A 148 -0.25 -4.41 -0.04
N ALA A 149 -0.50 -3.11 0.11
CA ALA A 149 0.54 -2.11 -0.07
C ALA A 149 0.58 -1.07 1.05
N MET A 150 1.77 -0.54 1.24
CA MET A 150 2.06 0.67 1.98
C MET A 150 2.53 1.75 1.01
N LEU A 151 2.01 2.96 1.12
CA LEU A 151 2.49 4.13 0.39
C LEU A 151 3.16 5.11 1.36
N GLY A 152 4.46 5.29 1.22
CA GLY A 152 5.25 6.21 2.03
C GLY A 152 5.37 7.58 1.36
N PHE A 153 4.80 8.62 1.96
CA PHE A 153 4.97 10.02 1.53
C PHE A 153 6.27 10.57 2.11
N VAL A 154 7.31 10.68 1.30
CA VAL A 154 8.63 11.16 1.74
C VAL A 154 8.64 12.68 1.77
N VAL A 155 8.65 13.27 2.98
CA VAL A 155 8.48 14.72 3.17
C VAL A 155 9.79 15.51 3.26
N ASP A 156 10.94 14.86 3.13
CA ASP A 156 12.26 15.52 3.19
C ASP A 156 13.11 15.25 1.94
N SER A 157 12.50 14.80 0.87
CA SER A 157 13.14 14.49 -0.42
C SER A 157 14.27 13.45 -0.34
N ASN A 158 14.41 12.74 0.80
CA ASN A 158 15.43 11.72 0.99
C ASN A 158 14.82 10.32 1.08
N ILE A 159 14.42 9.78 -0.07
CA ILE A 159 13.79 8.46 -0.16
C ILE A 159 14.69 7.38 0.43
N ALA A 160 15.98 7.35 0.07
CA ALA A 160 16.90 6.30 0.54
C ALA A 160 17.05 6.30 2.07
N GLY A 161 17.17 7.46 2.68
CA GLY A 161 17.24 7.61 4.13
C GLY A 161 15.94 7.19 4.82
N SER A 162 14.79 7.60 4.29
CA SER A 162 13.46 7.23 4.81
C SER A 162 13.23 5.72 4.73
N VAL A 163 13.55 5.10 3.59
CA VAL A 163 13.50 3.64 3.40
C VAL A 163 14.40 2.93 4.41
N GLY A 164 15.64 3.41 4.60
CA GLY A 164 16.59 2.82 5.56
C GLY A 164 16.08 2.86 7.01
N LEU A 165 15.40 3.94 7.42
CA LEU A 165 14.78 4.03 8.74
C LEU A 165 13.61 3.06 8.89
N VAL A 166 12.69 3.01 7.92
CA VAL A 166 11.56 2.06 7.94
C VAL A 166 12.07 0.62 7.99
N GLN A 167 13.04 0.28 7.15
CA GLN A 167 13.67 -1.04 7.14
C GLN A 167 14.29 -1.40 8.50
N SER A 168 15.00 -0.46 9.13
CA SER A 168 15.61 -0.67 10.45
C SER A 168 14.55 -0.91 11.53
N VAL A 169 13.46 -0.14 11.55
CA VAL A 169 12.36 -0.34 12.50
C VAL A 169 11.69 -1.68 12.29
N LEU A 170 11.39 -2.04 11.04
CA LEU A 170 10.76 -3.32 10.72
C LEU A 170 11.66 -4.51 11.09
N PHE A 171 12.96 -4.41 10.81
CA PHE A 171 13.94 -5.45 11.20
C PHE A 171 13.96 -5.66 12.71
N ASN A 172 13.94 -4.58 13.50
CA ASN A 172 13.90 -4.67 14.95
C ASN A 172 12.60 -5.31 15.49
N LYS A 173 11.55 -5.32 14.67
CA LYS A 173 10.24 -5.91 14.97
C LYS A 173 9.93 -7.20 14.20
N GLN A 174 10.91 -7.77 13.50
CA GLN A 174 10.70 -8.91 12.59
C GLN A 174 9.92 -10.10 13.22
N TYR A 175 10.13 -10.39 14.50
CA TYR A 175 9.42 -11.46 15.19
C TYR A 175 7.94 -11.12 15.44
N VAL A 176 7.64 -9.90 15.85
CA VAL A 176 6.26 -9.44 16.07
C VAL A 176 5.55 -9.27 14.73
N ALA A 177 6.25 -8.73 13.75
CA ALA A 177 5.76 -8.59 12.39
C ALA A 177 5.68 -9.93 11.63
N LYS A 178 6.12 -11.04 12.26
CA LYS A 178 6.15 -12.38 11.62
C LYS A 178 6.74 -12.33 10.20
N GLN A 179 7.79 -11.55 10.03
CA GLN A 179 8.46 -11.40 8.76
C GLN A 179 9.21 -12.69 8.41
N SER A 180 8.88 -13.28 7.26
CA SER A 180 9.47 -14.53 6.78
C SER A 180 10.45 -14.33 5.63
N GLY A 181 10.48 -13.14 5.02
CA GLY A 181 11.37 -12.77 3.92
C GLY A 181 12.20 -11.54 4.24
N GLN A 182 13.24 -11.31 3.43
CA GLN A 182 14.04 -10.09 3.52
C GLN A 182 13.31 -8.92 2.89
N TRP A 183 13.70 -7.71 3.27
CA TRP A 183 13.35 -6.49 2.56
C TRP A 183 14.08 -6.45 1.22
N ASN A 184 13.36 -6.53 0.13
CA ASN A 184 13.92 -6.58 -1.21
C ASN A 184 13.29 -5.50 -2.10
N ILE A 185 14.04 -5.04 -3.11
CA ILE A 185 13.45 -4.31 -4.23
C ILE A 185 12.51 -5.28 -4.95
N SER A 186 11.28 -4.87 -5.22
CA SER A 186 10.35 -5.72 -5.94
C SER A 186 10.82 -5.92 -7.38
N LYS A 187 11.04 -7.20 -7.74
CA LYS A 187 11.45 -7.58 -9.10
C LYS A 187 10.25 -7.73 -10.04
N LEU A 188 9.07 -7.95 -9.49
CA LEU A 188 7.84 -8.18 -10.27
C LEU A 188 7.34 -6.90 -10.94
N PHE A 189 7.65 -5.74 -10.35
CA PHE A 189 7.19 -4.43 -10.80
C PHE A 189 8.40 -3.51 -11.06
N GLY A 190 9.33 -3.97 -11.88
CA GLY A 190 10.65 -3.34 -12.11
C GLY A 190 10.62 -1.91 -12.69
N ASN A 191 9.44 -1.41 -13.08
CA ASN A 191 9.26 -0.03 -13.54
C ASN A 191 9.21 0.99 -12.39
N HIS A 192 9.13 0.53 -11.13
CA HIS A 192 9.04 1.39 -9.96
C HIS A 192 10.34 1.29 -9.13
N SER A 193 11.24 2.27 -9.28
CA SER A 193 12.57 2.27 -8.63
C SER A 193 12.52 2.29 -7.10
N ASN A 194 11.42 2.79 -6.50
CA ASN A 194 11.24 2.94 -5.06
C ASN A 194 10.18 1.97 -4.50
N LEU A 195 10.00 0.84 -5.15
CA LEU A 195 9.10 -0.22 -4.73
C LEU A 195 9.88 -1.37 -4.12
N TYR A 196 9.56 -1.68 -2.87
CA TYR A 196 10.13 -2.78 -2.11
C TYR A 196 9.04 -3.76 -1.73
N GLU A 197 9.45 -4.93 -1.27
CA GLU A 197 8.52 -5.95 -0.80
C GLU A 197 9.02 -6.65 0.45
N THR A 198 8.09 -7.02 1.32
CA THR A 198 8.33 -7.88 2.49
C THR A 198 7.26 -8.96 2.54
N THR A 199 7.59 -10.09 3.14
CA THR A 199 6.66 -11.22 3.31
C THR A 199 6.42 -11.45 4.79
N HIS A 200 5.16 -11.57 5.17
CA HIS A 200 4.73 -11.74 6.55
C HIS A 200 3.72 -12.88 6.66
N GLN A 201 3.74 -13.61 7.78
CA GLN A 201 2.64 -14.48 8.12
C GLN A 201 1.56 -13.67 8.83
N GLN A 202 0.40 -13.51 8.23
CA GLN A 202 -0.73 -12.82 8.86
C GLN A 202 -1.25 -13.62 10.06
N TYR A 203 -1.60 -12.93 11.13
CA TYR A 203 -2.11 -13.57 12.35
C TYR A 203 -3.40 -14.33 12.06
N GLY A 204 -3.48 -15.58 12.56
CA GLY A 204 -4.63 -16.45 12.33
C GLY A 204 -4.74 -17.07 10.94
N GLN A 205 -3.78 -16.81 10.05
CA GLN A 205 -3.74 -17.38 8.70
C GLN A 205 -2.59 -18.37 8.54
N ALA A 206 -2.80 -19.38 7.70
CA ALA A 206 -1.78 -20.38 7.38
C ALA A 206 -0.84 -19.96 6.25
N PHE A 207 -1.19 -18.93 5.49
CA PHE A 207 -0.43 -18.44 4.35
C PHE A 207 0.32 -17.13 4.66
N HIS A 208 1.24 -16.78 3.78
CA HIS A 208 1.99 -15.54 3.86
C HIS A 208 1.33 -14.44 3.04
N MET A 209 1.42 -13.22 3.54
CA MET A 209 1.03 -12.00 2.85
C MET A 209 2.28 -11.26 2.36
N THR A 210 2.28 -10.83 1.13
CA THR A 210 3.29 -9.89 0.62
C THR A 210 2.78 -8.45 0.84
N ILE A 211 3.61 -7.62 1.44
CA ILE A 211 3.36 -6.18 1.54
C ILE A 211 4.32 -5.47 0.59
N LEU A 212 3.75 -4.74 -0.36
CA LEU A 212 4.49 -3.86 -1.25
C LEU A 212 4.68 -2.49 -0.58
N HIS A 213 5.87 -1.93 -0.65
CA HIS A 213 6.22 -0.65 -0.04
C HIS A 213 6.64 0.32 -1.14
N LEU A 214 5.72 1.19 -1.56
CA LEU A 214 5.99 2.24 -2.54
C LEU A 214 6.31 3.55 -1.84
N PHE A 215 7.46 4.15 -2.15
CA PHE A 215 7.85 5.45 -1.59
C PHE A 215 7.82 6.51 -2.67
N GLN A 216 7.14 7.61 -2.38
CA GLN A 216 6.96 8.74 -3.27
C GLN A 216 7.40 10.02 -2.58
N GLU A 217 8.27 10.78 -3.23
CA GLU A 217 8.71 12.10 -2.76
C GLU A 217 7.59 13.13 -2.94
N LEU A 218 7.36 13.93 -1.90
CA LEU A 218 6.37 15.01 -1.90
C LEU A 218 6.97 16.30 -2.49
#